data_c82fd7d52e71751ec86277b1784af104
#
_entry.id   c82fd7d52e71751ec86277b1784af104
#
_cell.length_a   1.000
_cell.length_b   1.000
_cell.length_c   1.000
_cell.angle_alpha   90.00
_cell.angle_beta   90.00
_cell.angle_gamma   90.00
#
_symmetry.space_group_name_H-M   'P 1'
#
loop_
_entity.id
_entity.type
_entity.pdbx_description
1 polymer ?
#
loop_
_entity_poly.entity_id
_entity_poly.type
_entity_poly.pdbx_seq_one_letter_code
_entity_poly.pdbx_strand_id
1 'polypeptide(L)'
;MNACCSYIITDCKGEILRAVGGLLEKQGIPFTVLDLVNMRGHYNPFAYLRRDSDALRLVTNLVANTTPKDAKNSDPFWDRAETALLQALILYLKHRAPVCEQNFTMVMEMINAAEVREGDPNFKSALDLLFDELESEEPQSIALKQYKVFKQAQDKTAKSILIGAAVRLAAFNLPELARVTDSDEMYIGRLGEEKRAIFCVIPDNDTSLNFLVSMLYTCAHRPGRVKQ
;
A
#
# COMPACT_ATOMS: atom_id res chain seq x y z
N MET A 1 14.66 31.15 -13.48
CA MET A 1 13.44 30.44 -13.94
C MET A 1 12.61 30.09 -12.73
N ASN A 2 11.45 30.75 -12.56
CA ASN A 2 10.51 30.38 -11.49
C ASN A 2 9.65 29.22 -11.97
N ALA A 3 10.19 28.00 -11.96
CA ALA A 3 9.38 26.83 -12.23
C ALA A 3 8.42 26.62 -11.05
N CYS A 4 7.14 26.78 -11.30
CA CYS A 4 6.07 26.40 -10.36
C CYS A 4 5.94 24.87 -10.30
N CYS A 5 7.00 24.18 -9.89
CA CYS A 5 7.03 22.73 -9.83
C CYS A 5 7.14 22.27 -8.38
N SER A 6 6.41 21.21 -8.06
CA SER A 6 6.65 20.41 -6.85
C SER A 6 7.62 19.28 -7.17
N TYR A 7 8.32 18.78 -6.17
CA TYR A 7 9.34 17.76 -6.32
C TYR A 7 9.08 16.58 -5.40
N ILE A 8 9.31 15.37 -5.91
CA ILE A 8 9.50 14.17 -5.09
C ILE A 8 10.93 13.72 -5.36
N ILE A 9 11.73 13.60 -4.30
CA ILE A 9 13.15 13.36 -4.38
C ILE A 9 13.47 12.08 -3.61
N THR A 10 13.97 11.07 -4.31
CA THR A 10 14.57 9.90 -3.66
C THR A 10 16.01 10.26 -3.30
N ASP A 11 16.31 10.24 -2.01
CA ASP A 11 17.55 10.76 -1.44
C ASP A 11 18.27 9.67 -0.65
N CYS A 12 19.39 9.19 -1.20
CA CYS A 12 20.22 8.22 -0.49
C CYS A 12 20.86 8.86 0.74
N LYS A 13 20.60 8.28 1.92
CA LYS A 13 21.14 8.76 3.21
C LYS A 13 20.80 10.20 3.59
N GLY A 14 19.91 10.88 2.88
CA GLY A 14 19.51 12.27 3.15
C GLY A 14 20.59 13.31 2.78
N GLU A 15 21.47 13.03 1.83
CA GLU A 15 22.52 13.95 1.42
C GLU A 15 21.95 15.18 0.71
N ILE A 16 20.96 14.99 -0.16
CA ILE A 16 20.29 16.09 -0.88
C ILE A 16 19.52 16.95 0.13
N LEU A 17 18.76 16.34 1.04
CA LEU A 17 18.03 17.07 2.08
C LEU A 17 18.95 17.94 2.92
N ARG A 18 20.10 17.40 3.37
CA ARG A 18 21.10 18.18 4.14
C ARG A 18 21.69 19.35 3.34
N ALA A 19 21.86 19.16 2.03
CA ALA A 19 22.42 20.20 1.16
C ALA A 19 21.43 21.32 0.85
N VAL A 20 20.14 21.00 0.65
CA VAL A 20 19.16 21.98 0.13
C VAL A 20 18.04 22.34 1.11
N GLY A 21 17.86 21.60 2.20
CA GLY A 21 16.73 21.81 3.14
C GLY A 21 16.68 23.22 3.69
N GLY A 22 17.82 23.75 4.20
CA GLY A 22 17.90 25.12 4.70
C GLY A 22 17.68 26.20 3.63
N LEU A 23 17.91 25.88 2.33
CA LEU A 23 17.58 26.78 1.24
C LEU A 23 16.07 26.82 0.98
N LEU A 24 15.40 25.64 1.02
CA LEU A 24 13.94 25.55 0.88
C LEU A 24 13.23 26.32 2.00
N GLU A 25 13.68 26.17 3.26
CA GLU A 25 13.15 26.92 4.40
C GLU A 25 13.27 28.42 4.20
N LYS A 26 14.48 28.92 3.81
CA LYS A 26 14.70 30.34 3.53
C LYS A 26 13.84 30.87 2.41
N GLN A 27 13.49 30.03 1.44
CA GLN A 27 12.59 30.39 0.33
C GLN A 27 11.11 30.24 0.66
N GLY A 28 10.75 29.78 1.87
CA GLY A 28 9.37 29.50 2.28
C GLY A 28 8.72 28.37 1.48
N ILE A 29 9.52 27.43 0.96
CA ILE A 29 9.02 26.27 0.23
C ILE A 29 8.79 25.14 1.25
N PRO A 30 7.53 24.73 1.49
CA PRO A 30 7.24 23.63 2.41
C PRO A 30 7.79 22.31 1.87
N PHE A 31 8.32 21.50 2.76
CA PHE A 31 8.73 20.15 2.43
C PHE A 31 8.35 19.15 3.54
N THR A 32 8.22 17.90 3.15
CA THR A 32 8.00 16.76 4.06
C THR A 32 9.06 15.69 3.80
N VAL A 33 9.33 14.88 4.82
CA VAL A 33 10.39 13.88 4.77
C VAL A 33 9.82 12.52 5.21
N LEU A 34 9.92 11.54 4.33
CA LEU A 34 9.76 10.13 4.67
C LEU A 34 11.16 9.54 4.81
N ASP A 35 11.60 9.33 6.04
CA ASP A 35 12.94 8.82 6.35
C ASP A 35 12.87 7.33 6.71
N LEU A 36 13.18 6.47 5.75
CA LEU A 36 13.19 5.01 5.92
C LEU A 36 14.52 4.50 6.49
N VAL A 37 15.51 5.37 6.69
CA VAL A 37 16.76 5.04 7.40
C VAL A 37 16.54 5.09 8.91
N ASN A 38 15.89 6.17 9.40
CA ASN A 38 15.64 6.39 10.81
C ASN A 38 14.18 6.15 11.22
N MET A 39 13.34 5.64 10.32
CA MET A 39 11.91 5.39 10.52
C MET A 39 11.16 6.60 11.06
N ARG A 40 11.24 7.73 10.33
CA ARG A 40 10.62 9.01 10.68
C ARG A 40 9.72 9.52 9.56
N GLY A 41 8.75 10.35 9.95
CA GLY A 41 7.68 10.81 9.07
C GLY A 41 6.61 9.73 8.92
N HIS A 42 5.44 10.13 8.42
CA HIS A 42 4.30 9.23 8.29
C HIS A 42 3.79 9.24 6.85
N TYR A 43 3.64 8.06 6.27
CA TYR A 43 3.10 7.86 4.94
C TYR A 43 2.12 6.69 4.93
N ASN A 44 0.84 6.99 4.85
CA ASN A 44 -0.20 5.98 4.70
C ASN A 44 -0.81 6.03 3.29
N PRO A 45 -0.57 5.02 2.43
CA PRO A 45 -1.13 4.99 1.08
C PRO A 45 -2.66 5.04 1.03
N PHE A 46 -3.36 4.56 2.07
CA PHE A 46 -4.83 4.59 2.13
C PHE A 46 -5.39 6.01 2.09
N ALA A 47 -4.68 7.00 2.62
CA ALA A 47 -5.07 8.41 2.56
C ALA A 47 -5.27 8.95 1.13
N TYR A 48 -4.72 8.23 0.14
CA TYR A 48 -4.74 8.61 -1.28
C TYR A 48 -5.68 7.76 -2.14
N LEU A 49 -6.37 6.80 -1.56
CA LEU A 49 -7.34 5.96 -2.27
C LEU A 49 -8.68 6.68 -2.39
N ARG A 50 -8.88 7.45 -3.45
CA ARG A 50 -10.14 8.19 -3.70
C ARG A 50 -11.16 7.34 -4.45
N ARG A 51 -10.72 6.49 -5.37
CA ARG A 51 -11.55 5.59 -6.18
C ARG A 51 -11.03 4.16 -6.01
N ASP A 52 -11.89 3.19 -6.28
CA ASP A 52 -11.53 1.78 -6.21
C ASP A 52 -10.39 1.43 -7.16
N SER A 53 -10.35 2.10 -8.33
CA SER A 53 -9.22 1.96 -9.27
C SER A 53 -7.87 2.38 -8.67
N ASP A 54 -7.85 3.26 -7.67
CA ASP A 54 -6.60 3.65 -6.99
C ASP A 54 -6.11 2.49 -6.11
N ALA A 55 -7.02 1.79 -5.41
CA ALA A 55 -6.69 0.60 -4.64
C ALA A 55 -6.16 -0.53 -5.55
N LEU A 56 -6.84 -0.78 -6.68
CA LEU A 56 -6.38 -1.79 -7.65
C LEU A 56 -4.97 -1.50 -8.13
N ARG A 57 -4.67 -0.24 -8.46
CA ARG A 57 -3.34 0.19 -8.91
C ARG A 57 -2.29 0.08 -7.81
N LEU A 58 -2.64 0.47 -6.58
CA LEU A 58 -1.75 0.37 -5.43
C LEU A 58 -1.31 -1.07 -5.20
N VAL A 59 -2.25 -2.02 -5.19
CA VAL A 59 -1.94 -3.45 -5.02
C VAL A 59 -1.09 -3.98 -6.16
N THR A 60 -1.43 -3.64 -7.42
CA THR A 60 -0.63 -4.05 -8.58
C THR A 60 0.83 -3.56 -8.48
N ASN A 61 1.02 -2.31 -8.03
CA ASN A 61 2.36 -1.77 -7.79
C ASN A 61 3.07 -2.49 -6.63
N LEU A 62 2.38 -2.73 -5.52
CA LEU A 62 2.92 -3.46 -4.37
C LEU A 62 3.41 -4.85 -4.79
N VAL A 63 2.57 -5.63 -5.47
CA VAL A 63 2.90 -6.98 -5.94
C VAL A 63 4.11 -6.94 -6.87
N ALA A 64 4.12 -6.04 -7.86
CA ALA A 64 5.23 -5.92 -8.81
C ALA A 64 6.58 -5.57 -8.16
N ASN A 65 6.56 -4.78 -7.06
CA ASN A 65 7.77 -4.33 -6.38
C ASN A 65 8.22 -5.25 -5.22
N THR A 66 7.38 -6.20 -4.83
CA THR A 66 7.70 -7.20 -3.79
C THR A 66 7.91 -8.60 -4.36
N THR A 67 7.68 -8.83 -5.64
CA THR A 67 7.99 -10.10 -6.30
C THR A 67 9.50 -10.19 -6.55
N PRO A 68 10.19 -11.26 -6.08
CA PRO A 68 11.60 -11.44 -6.31
C PRO A 68 11.95 -11.47 -7.80
N LYS A 69 13.09 -10.85 -8.16
CA LYS A 69 13.52 -10.76 -9.58
C LYS A 69 13.71 -12.13 -10.23
N ASP A 70 14.12 -13.12 -9.46
CA ASP A 70 14.36 -14.49 -9.92
C ASP A 70 13.06 -15.30 -10.08
N ALA A 71 11.95 -14.82 -9.47
CA ALA A 71 10.63 -15.44 -9.59
C ALA A 71 9.87 -15.06 -10.89
N LYS A 72 10.49 -14.30 -11.81
CA LYS A 72 9.86 -13.89 -13.09
C LYS A 72 9.43 -15.05 -13.99
N ASN A 73 9.89 -16.25 -13.71
CA ASN A 73 9.49 -17.49 -14.39
C ASN A 73 8.47 -18.31 -13.59
N SER A 74 7.95 -17.80 -12.48
CA SER A 74 6.89 -18.46 -11.71
C SER A 74 5.54 -18.34 -12.43
N ASP A 75 4.63 -19.26 -12.14
CA ASP A 75 3.29 -19.23 -12.70
C ASP A 75 2.59 -17.91 -12.31
N PRO A 76 2.13 -17.09 -13.27
CA PRO A 76 1.41 -15.84 -13.01
C PRO A 76 0.13 -16.00 -12.18
N PHE A 77 -0.34 -17.23 -11.99
CA PHE A 77 -1.50 -17.57 -11.17
C PHE A 77 -1.34 -17.04 -9.75
N TRP A 78 -0.17 -17.25 -9.12
CA TRP A 78 0.08 -16.88 -7.73
C TRP A 78 -0.01 -15.37 -7.51
N ASP A 79 0.69 -14.59 -8.33
CA ASP A 79 0.65 -13.13 -8.24
C ASP A 79 -0.78 -12.58 -8.47
N ARG A 80 -1.55 -13.20 -9.39
CA ARG A 80 -2.94 -12.78 -9.63
C ARG A 80 -3.86 -13.12 -8.48
N ALA A 81 -3.70 -14.28 -7.87
CA ALA A 81 -4.52 -14.72 -6.75
C ALA A 81 -4.24 -13.89 -5.47
N GLU A 82 -2.96 -13.63 -5.17
CA GLU A 82 -2.55 -12.73 -4.09
C GLU A 82 -3.05 -11.30 -4.36
N THR A 83 -2.96 -10.82 -5.61
CA THR A 83 -3.50 -9.51 -6.01
C THR A 83 -4.99 -9.42 -5.73
N ALA A 84 -5.78 -10.42 -6.09
CA ALA A 84 -7.21 -10.42 -5.85
C ALA A 84 -7.54 -10.38 -4.35
N LEU A 85 -6.85 -11.19 -3.54
CA LEU A 85 -7.00 -11.16 -2.08
C LEU A 85 -6.67 -9.78 -1.50
N LEU A 86 -5.50 -9.24 -1.80
CA LEU A 86 -5.07 -7.93 -1.28
C LEU A 86 -6.00 -6.79 -1.72
N GLN A 87 -6.49 -6.83 -2.95
CA GLN A 87 -7.49 -5.87 -3.44
C GLN A 87 -8.80 -5.97 -2.67
N ALA A 88 -9.27 -7.19 -2.37
CA ALA A 88 -10.47 -7.40 -1.57
C ALA A 88 -10.32 -6.77 -0.18
N LEU A 89 -9.20 -7.05 0.52
CA LEU A 89 -8.96 -6.58 1.88
C LEU A 89 -8.82 -5.05 1.93
N ILE A 90 -8.03 -4.46 1.03
CA ILE A 90 -7.81 -3.00 0.99
C ILE A 90 -9.11 -2.26 0.64
N LEU A 91 -9.91 -2.78 -0.30
CA LEU A 91 -11.21 -2.19 -0.63
C LEU A 91 -12.21 -2.34 0.50
N TYR A 92 -12.22 -3.48 1.20
CA TYR A 92 -13.04 -3.67 2.39
C TYR A 92 -12.72 -2.61 3.44
N LEU A 93 -11.45 -2.48 3.84
CA LEU A 93 -11.02 -1.48 4.82
C LEU A 93 -11.36 -0.06 4.38
N LYS A 94 -11.13 0.26 3.11
CA LYS A 94 -11.43 1.59 2.56
C LYS A 94 -12.90 1.98 2.69
N HIS A 95 -13.82 1.03 2.50
CA HIS A 95 -15.25 1.32 2.46
C HIS A 95 -15.97 1.08 3.79
N ARG A 96 -15.45 0.17 4.63
CA ARG A 96 -16.17 -0.31 5.82
C ARG A 96 -15.46 0.04 7.13
N ALA A 97 -14.15 0.20 7.13
CA ALA A 97 -13.39 0.44 8.34
C ALA A 97 -13.26 1.94 8.67
N PRO A 98 -13.17 2.31 9.97
CA PRO A 98 -12.83 3.66 10.37
C PRO A 98 -11.42 4.04 9.86
N VAL A 99 -11.17 5.34 9.70
CA VAL A 99 -9.91 5.83 9.10
C VAL A 99 -8.66 5.34 9.84
N CYS A 100 -8.72 5.18 11.16
CA CYS A 100 -7.61 4.68 11.97
C CYS A 100 -7.24 3.21 11.68
N GLU A 101 -8.14 2.44 11.10
CA GLU A 101 -7.92 1.04 10.71
C GLU A 101 -7.55 0.90 9.22
N GLN A 102 -7.64 1.98 8.46
CA GLN A 102 -7.28 1.98 7.03
C GLN A 102 -5.76 2.04 6.86
N ASN A 103 -5.06 0.93 7.13
CA ASN A 103 -3.61 0.80 7.02
C ASN A 103 -3.19 -0.65 6.73
N PHE A 104 -1.91 -0.87 6.42
CA PHE A 104 -1.40 -2.21 6.09
C PHE A 104 -1.28 -3.14 7.30
N THR A 105 -1.14 -2.61 8.51
CA THR A 105 -1.18 -3.43 9.72
C THR A 105 -2.53 -4.13 9.84
N MET A 106 -3.63 -3.42 9.59
CA MET A 106 -4.97 -4.02 9.59
C MET A 106 -5.16 -5.03 8.45
N VAL A 107 -4.57 -4.80 7.27
CA VAL A 107 -4.56 -5.82 6.20
C VAL A 107 -3.90 -7.11 6.68
N MET A 108 -2.77 -7.02 7.41
CA MET A 108 -2.11 -8.19 8.00
C MET A 108 -2.99 -8.89 9.03
N GLU A 109 -3.68 -8.15 9.91
CA GLU A 109 -4.62 -8.74 10.87
C GLU A 109 -5.76 -9.49 10.16
N MET A 110 -6.29 -8.95 9.07
CA MET A 110 -7.31 -9.62 8.26
C MET A 110 -6.76 -10.92 7.62
N ILE A 111 -5.51 -10.93 7.13
CA ILE A 111 -4.87 -12.13 6.60
C ILE A 111 -4.70 -13.18 7.72
N ASN A 112 -4.27 -12.77 8.91
CA ASN A 112 -4.12 -13.64 10.07
C ASN A 112 -5.46 -14.22 10.54
N ALA A 113 -6.57 -13.48 10.37
CA ALA A 113 -7.92 -13.94 10.66
C ALA A 113 -8.51 -14.90 9.60
N ALA A 114 -7.82 -15.03 8.45
CA ALA A 114 -8.21 -15.93 7.36
C ALA A 114 -7.68 -17.35 7.61
N GLU A 115 -8.40 -18.13 8.39
CA GLU A 115 -8.08 -19.54 8.62
C GLU A 115 -8.65 -20.44 7.51
N VAL A 116 -7.86 -21.41 7.03
CA VAL A 116 -8.32 -22.45 6.11
C VAL A 116 -8.18 -23.80 6.79
N ARG A 117 -9.29 -24.54 6.92
CA ARG A 117 -9.32 -25.92 7.45
C ARG A 117 -9.47 -26.91 6.30
N GLU A 118 -8.41 -27.70 6.12
CA GLU A 118 -8.43 -28.76 5.08
C GLU A 118 -9.48 -29.81 5.42
N GLY A 119 -10.26 -30.21 4.41
CA GLY A 119 -11.28 -31.27 4.56
C GLY A 119 -12.60 -30.83 5.21
N ASP A 120 -12.75 -29.55 5.55
CA ASP A 120 -14.03 -28.99 6.01
C ASP A 120 -14.53 -27.88 5.09
N PRO A 121 -15.31 -28.21 4.06
CA PRO A 121 -15.81 -27.23 3.08
C PRO A 121 -16.83 -26.25 3.68
N ASN A 122 -17.38 -26.54 4.87
CA ASN A 122 -18.37 -25.69 5.54
C ASN A 122 -17.72 -24.73 6.57
N PHE A 123 -16.42 -24.90 6.83
CA PHE A 123 -15.72 -24.01 7.75
C PHE A 123 -15.68 -22.59 7.21
N LYS A 124 -16.04 -21.64 8.06
CA LYS A 124 -15.95 -20.20 7.79
C LYS A 124 -15.02 -19.56 8.80
N SER A 125 -13.96 -18.91 8.30
CA SER A 125 -13.07 -18.09 9.10
C SER A 125 -13.74 -16.78 9.51
N ALA A 126 -13.14 -16.02 10.44
CA ALA A 126 -13.63 -14.69 10.79
C ALA A 126 -13.64 -13.76 9.56
N LEU A 127 -12.67 -13.91 8.66
CA LEU A 127 -12.64 -13.16 7.41
C LEU A 127 -13.82 -13.53 6.49
N ASP A 128 -14.17 -14.82 6.38
CA ASP A 128 -15.34 -15.25 5.60
C ASP A 128 -16.63 -14.62 6.12
N LEU A 129 -16.80 -14.56 7.45
CA LEU A 129 -17.99 -13.95 8.05
C LEU A 129 -18.11 -12.46 7.74
N LEU A 130 -17.00 -11.71 7.72
CA LEU A 130 -16.99 -10.30 7.33
C LEU A 130 -17.45 -10.12 5.86
N PHE A 131 -17.02 -11.00 4.96
CA PHE A 131 -17.42 -10.93 3.56
C PHE A 131 -18.83 -11.47 3.30
N ASP A 132 -19.33 -12.39 4.12
CA ASP A 132 -20.74 -12.81 4.09
C ASP A 132 -21.67 -11.64 4.51
N GLU A 133 -21.30 -10.89 5.54
CA GLU A 133 -22.01 -9.68 5.93
C GLU A 133 -22.00 -8.64 4.81
N LEU A 134 -20.83 -8.40 4.20
CA LEU A 134 -20.71 -7.50 3.05
C LEU A 134 -21.59 -7.97 1.88
N GLU A 135 -21.66 -9.27 1.61
CA GLU A 135 -22.53 -9.81 0.56
C GLU A 135 -24.00 -9.54 0.81
N SER A 136 -24.43 -9.62 2.08
CA SER A 136 -25.83 -9.35 2.46
C SER A 136 -26.22 -7.89 2.29
N GLU A 137 -25.27 -6.96 2.52
CA GLU A 137 -25.50 -5.51 2.48
C GLU A 137 -25.20 -4.91 1.10
N GLU A 138 -24.09 -5.31 0.49
CA GLU A 138 -23.59 -4.75 -0.76
C GLU A 138 -23.16 -5.84 -1.76
N PRO A 139 -24.10 -6.61 -2.34
CA PRO A 139 -23.78 -7.75 -3.21
C PRO A 139 -23.02 -7.39 -4.49
N GLN A 140 -22.99 -6.10 -4.86
CA GLN A 140 -22.26 -5.60 -6.03
C GLN A 140 -20.89 -5.00 -5.69
N SER A 141 -20.48 -5.02 -4.41
CA SER A 141 -19.19 -4.51 -3.97
C SER A 141 -18.03 -5.11 -4.76
N ILE A 142 -17.07 -4.25 -5.15
CA ILE A 142 -15.84 -4.69 -5.84
C ILE A 142 -14.98 -5.51 -4.88
N ALA A 143 -14.94 -5.14 -3.59
CA ALA A 143 -14.24 -5.92 -2.57
C ALA A 143 -14.73 -7.36 -2.53
N LEU A 144 -16.06 -7.54 -2.50
CA LEU A 144 -16.68 -8.87 -2.51
C LEU A 144 -16.35 -9.65 -3.80
N LYS A 145 -16.39 -9.00 -4.97
CA LYS A 145 -16.06 -9.65 -6.24
C LYS A 145 -14.62 -10.15 -6.24
N GLN A 146 -13.67 -9.38 -5.74
CA GLN A 146 -12.28 -9.79 -5.61
C GLN A 146 -12.10 -10.92 -4.58
N TYR A 147 -12.82 -10.85 -3.46
CA TYR A 147 -12.79 -11.93 -2.47
C TYR A 147 -13.31 -13.26 -3.04
N LYS A 148 -14.40 -13.22 -3.82
CA LYS A 148 -14.93 -14.40 -4.51
C LYS A 148 -13.93 -15.01 -5.50
N VAL A 149 -13.08 -14.21 -6.14
CA VAL A 149 -11.98 -14.74 -6.99
C VAL A 149 -10.99 -15.52 -6.14
N PHE A 150 -10.57 -15.00 -5.00
CA PHE A 150 -9.71 -15.73 -4.05
C PHE A 150 -10.37 -17.02 -3.56
N LYS A 151 -11.65 -17.00 -3.22
CA LYS A 151 -12.41 -18.17 -2.71
C LYS A 151 -12.63 -19.28 -3.75
N GLN A 152 -12.30 -19.05 -5.04
CA GLN A 152 -12.27 -20.15 -6.02
C GLN A 152 -11.09 -21.10 -5.77
N ALA A 153 -10.04 -20.64 -5.09
CA ALA A 153 -8.98 -21.50 -4.62
C ALA A 153 -9.45 -22.31 -3.40
N GLN A 154 -9.18 -23.62 -3.42
CA GLN A 154 -9.59 -24.53 -2.36
C GLN A 154 -8.39 -25.04 -1.56
N ASP A 155 -8.64 -25.40 -0.30
CA ASP A 155 -7.72 -26.12 0.59
C ASP A 155 -6.28 -25.58 0.57
N LYS A 156 -5.34 -26.40 0.15
CA LYS A 156 -3.90 -26.09 0.11
C LYS A 156 -3.57 -24.89 -0.77
N THR A 157 -4.31 -24.70 -1.86
CA THR A 157 -4.11 -23.54 -2.76
C THR A 157 -4.48 -22.24 -2.07
N ALA A 158 -5.63 -22.17 -1.41
CA ALA A 158 -6.06 -21.00 -0.64
C ALA A 158 -5.07 -20.68 0.49
N LYS A 159 -4.61 -21.71 1.22
CA LYS A 159 -3.59 -21.57 2.26
C LYS A 159 -2.27 -21.02 1.71
N SER A 160 -1.84 -21.49 0.54
CA SER A 160 -0.60 -21.00 -0.09
C SER A 160 -0.73 -19.55 -0.53
N ILE A 161 -1.88 -19.11 -1.03
CA ILE A 161 -2.16 -17.71 -1.38
C ILE A 161 -2.11 -16.81 -0.14
N LEU A 162 -2.70 -17.25 0.99
CA LEU A 162 -2.64 -16.51 2.26
C LEU A 162 -1.21 -16.38 2.76
N ILE A 163 -0.43 -17.45 2.72
CA ILE A 163 0.98 -17.43 3.11
C ILE A 163 1.77 -16.48 2.20
N GLY A 164 1.58 -16.54 0.87
CA GLY A 164 2.23 -15.65 -0.09
C GLY A 164 1.93 -14.18 0.19
N ALA A 165 0.65 -13.84 0.41
CA ALA A 165 0.24 -12.49 0.77
C ALA A 165 0.85 -12.03 2.11
N ALA A 166 0.87 -12.90 3.14
CA ALA A 166 1.49 -12.61 4.43
C ALA A 166 3.00 -12.37 4.30
N VAL A 167 3.71 -13.19 3.54
CA VAL A 167 5.16 -13.03 3.28
C VAL A 167 5.43 -11.71 2.57
N ARG A 168 4.61 -11.34 1.59
CA ARG A 168 4.73 -10.09 0.83
C ARG A 168 4.57 -8.85 1.72
N LEU A 169 3.72 -8.92 2.73
CA LEU A 169 3.46 -7.83 3.67
C LEU A 169 4.24 -7.97 4.99
N ALA A 170 5.15 -8.95 5.11
CA ALA A 170 5.84 -9.26 6.37
C ALA A 170 6.59 -8.06 6.96
N ALA A 171 7.07 -7.12 6.12
CA ALA A 171 7.72 -5.91 6.58
C ALA A 171 6.81 -5.05 7.49
N PHE A 172 5.49 -5.06 7.28
CA PHE A 172 4.54 -4.30 8.10
C PHE A 172 4.34 -4.88 9.52
N ASN A 173 4.91 -6.06 9.81
CA ASN A 173 4.97 -6.60 11.17
C ASN A 173 6.06 -5.93 12.03
N LEU A 174 6.96 -5.15 11.41
CA LEU A 174 7.95 -4.38 12.15
C LEU A 174 7.28 -3.17 12.81
N PRO A 175 7.38 -3.01 14.16
CA PRO A 175 6.67 -1.93 14.86
C PRO A 175 7.01 -0.54 14.33
N GLU A 176 8.26 -0.32 13.92
CA GLU A 176 8.72 0.95 13.37
C GLU A 176 8.04 1.26 12.03
N LEU A 177 7.90 0.25 11.15
CA LEU A 177 7.26 0.42 9.87
C LEU A 177 5.73 0.55 10.02
N ALA A 178 5.11 -0.23 10.91
CA ALA A 178 3.71 -0.09 11.25
C ALA A 178 3.40 1.36 11.67
N ARG A 179 4.22 1.94 12.56
CA ARG A 179 4.09 3.33 13.00
C ARG A 179 4.27 4.35 11.87
N VAL A 180 5.24 4.15 10.97
CA VAL A 180 5.48 5.05 9.82
C VAL A 180 4.31 5.03 8.84
N THR A 181 3.52 3.92 8.82
CA THR A 181 2.45 3.72 7.84
C THR A 181 1.03 3.77 8.43
N ASP A 182 0.87 4.11 9.73
CA ASP A 182 -0.43 4.21 10.41
C ASP A 182 -1.19 5.50 10.07
N SER A 183 -0.47 6.58 9.78
CA SER A 183 -1.01 7.90 9.51
C SER A 183 -0.29 8.57 8.33
N ASP A 184 -0.72 9.76 7.90
CA ASP A 184 -0.16 10.44 6.72
C ASP A 184 0.18 11.89 6.98
N GLU A 185 1.43 12.26 6.70
CA GLU A 185 1.98 13.62 6.76
C GLU A 185 2.59 14.08 5.44
N MET A 186 2.50 13.26 4.38
CA MET A 186 3.18 13.57 3.10
C MET A 186 2.43 14.61 2.29
N TYR A 187 1.11 14.77 2.47
CA TYR A 187 0.29 15.73 1.74
C TYR A 187 0.46 15.65 0.22
N ILE A 188 0.62 14.43 -0.33
CA ILE A 188 0.81 14.19 -1.77
C ILE A 188 -0.32 14.86 -2.59
N GLY A 189 -1.52 14.95 -2.00
CA GLY A 189 -2.66 15.63 -2.60
C GLY A 189 -2.39 17.07 -3.01
N ARG A 190 -1.48 17.78 -2.33
CA ARG A 190 -1.13 19.18 -2.59
C ARG A 190 -0.04 19.38 -3.64
N LEU A 191 0.60 18.30 -4.10
CA LEU A 191 1.55 18.37 -5.21
C LEU A 191 0.85 18.92 -6.47
N GLY A 192 1.43 19.96 -7.04
CA GLY A 192 0.87 20.65 -8.20
C GLY A 192 -0.17 21.76 -7.88
N GLU A 193 -0.62 21.88 -6.63
CA GLU A 193 -1.44 22.99 -6.15
C GLU A 193 -0.57 24.08 -5.53
N GLU A 194 0.45 23.70 -4.81
CA GLU A 194 1.45 24.57 -4.21
C GLU A 194 2.85 24.06 -4.55
N LYS A 195 3.84 24.95 -4.52
CA LYS A 195 5.24 24.60 -4.68
C LYS A 195 5.73 23.93 -3.39
N ARG A 196 6.05 22.64 -3.45
CA ARG A 196 6.52 21.88 -2.28
C ARG A 196 7.47 20.76 -2.68
N ALA A 197 8.22 20.23 -1.72
CA ALA A 197 9.07 19.06 -1.92
C ALA A 197 8.70 17.93 -0.97
N ILE A 198 8.86 16.69 -1.43
CA ILE A 198 8.80 15.48 -0.61
C ILE A 198 10.15 14.78 -0.76
N PHE A 199 10.82 14.52 0.34
CA PHE A 199 12.05 13.75 0.36
C PHE A 199 11.76 12.34 0.86
N CYS A 200 12.15 11.35 0.06
CA CYS A 200 12.13 9.94 0.44
C CYS A 200 13.59 9.54 0.73
N VAL A 201 13.97 9.57 1.99
CA VAL A 201 15.30 9.18 2.43
C VAL A 201 15.37 7.66 2.55
N ILE A 202 16.24 7.05 1.77
CA ILE A 202 16.41 5.60 1.70
C ILE A 202 17.84 5.19 2.04
N PRO A 203 18.07 3.97 2.59
CA PRO A 203 19.41 3.42 2.71
C PRO A 203 19.99 3.12 1.31
N ASP A 204 21.32 3.19 1.17
CA ASP A 204 21.99 2.89 -0.10
C ASP A 204 22.23 1.38 -0.33
N ASN A 205 22.34 0.62 0.75
CA ASN A 205 22.68 -0.81 0.70
C ASN A 205 21.49 -1.74 0.97
N ASP A 206 20.31 -1.19 1.27
CA ASP A 206 19.10 -1.96 1.56
C ASP A 206 17.93 -1.48 0.70
N THR A 207 17.39 -2.38 -0.09
CA THR A 207 16.27 -2.10 -0.98
C THR A 207 14.94 -2.66 -0.47
N SER A 208 14.92 -3.25 0.73
CA SER A 208 13.75 -3.97 1.28
C SER A 208 12.51 -3.10 1.42
N LEU A 209 12.66 -1.79 1.67
CA LEU A 209 11.58 -0.84 1.82
C LEU A 209 11.34 0.05 0.58
N ASN A 210 12.04 -0.19 -0.53
CA ASN A 210 11.87 0.61 -1.75
C ASN A 210 10.46 0.51 -2.35
N PHE A 211 9.72 -0.56 -2.04
CA PHE A 211 8.33 -0.70 -2.45
C PHE A 211 7.44 0.42 -1.89
N LEU A 212 7.72 0.93 -0.67
CA LEU A 212 6.98 2.07 -0.09
C LEU A 212 7.16 3.34 -0.90
N VAL A 213 8.39 3.63 -1.31
CA VAL A 213 8.70 4.77 -2.18
C VAL A 213 8.01 4.63 -3.53
N SER A 214 8.01 3.41 -4.11
CA SER A 214 7.28 3.11 -5.34
C SER A 214 5.77 3.34 -5.20
N MET A 215 5.18 2.95 -4.06
CA MET A 215 3.77 3.22 -3.74
C MET A 215 3.51 4.72 -3.61
N LEU A 216 4.42 5.49 -2.99
CA LEU A 216 4.31 6.94 -2.87
C LEU A 216 4.32 7.60 -4.26
N TYR A 217 5.22 7.20 -5.16
CA TYR A 217 5.19 7.67 -6.55
C TYR A 217 3.90 7.29 -7.27
N THR A 218 3.37 6.09 -7.03
CA THR A 218 2.08 5.66 -7.60
C THR A 218 0.92 6.53 -7.12
N CYS A 219 0.90 6.90 -5.83
CA CYS A 219 -0.09 7.83 -5.26
C CYS A 219 0.06 9.24 -5.82
N ALA A 220 1.29 9.68 -6.10
CA ALA A 220 1.57 11.01 -6.64
C ALA A 220 1.26 11.11 -8.14
N HIS A 221 1.54 10.05 -8.91
CA HIS A 221 1.35 10.02 -10.36
C HIS A 221 -0.10 9.66 -10.73
N ARG A 222 -1.01 10.64 -10.62
CA ARG A 222 -2.41 10.47 -11.04
C ARG A 222 -2.59 10.92 -12.49
N PRO A 223 -3.03 10.03 -13.40
CA PRO A 223 -3.54 10.48 -14.68
C PRO A 223 -4.82 11.29 -14.45
N GLY A 224 -4.85 12.55 -14.86
CA GLY A 224 -6.04 13.41 -14.81
C GLY A 224 -5.93 14.68 -13.97
N ARG A 225 -4.76 15.08 -13.47
CA ARG A 225 -4.50 16.45 -13.02
C ARG A 225 -4.18 17.35 -14.23
N VAL A 226 -5.10 17.41 -15.19
CA VAL A 226 -5.13 18.55 -16.11
C VAL A 226 -5.92 19.64 -15.38
N LYS A 227 -5.29 20.79 -15.12
CA LYS A 227 -6.00 21.99 -14.68
C LYS A 227 -7.09 22.26 -15.71
N GLN A 228 -8.37 22.19 -15.28
CA GLN A 228 -9.42 22.93 -15.93
C GLN A 228 -9.24 24.42 -15.63
#